data_7aa0fb26886dd6372ee1ebcfa14f447c
#
_entry.id   7aa0fb26886dd6372ee1ebcfa14f447c
#
_cell.length_a   1.000
_cell.length_b   1.000
_cell.length_c   1.000
_cell.angle_alpha   90.00
_cell.angle_beta   90.00
_cell.angle_gamma   90.00
#
_symmetry.space_group_name_H-M   'P 1'
#
loop_
_entity.id
_entity.type
_entity.pdbx_description
1 polymer ?
#
loop_
_entity_poly.entity_id
_entity_poly.type
_entity_poly.pdbx_seq_one_letter_code
_entity_poly.pdbx_strand_id
1 'polypeptide(L)'
;MVGQQQTTLPLLAEQVFGLAGYSFVFAYVAVFGIAKAASNYVAGIFSDRYGRKPVLLAGWLFGLPVPLLIMWAPSWEWIILANLFLGINQGLAWSTTVTMKIDLVGPKQRGLAMGLNEAAGYLAVSVTSMAAGWIAAEHGLRPAPFLLGLAYAVIALVVVSLFVRETRGFVELEAAAPEPSQSRATGLSNAQIFTLVSWRDRALSSASLAGMANNLNFGLSWGVFPLLFAGAGLRLGQVGLLVALYPLVWGFGQLATGWLSDHLGRKPLVTAGMFLQAAALAVIAASHAMPGWAAGTMLLGLGSALVYPALLAVIGDVAAPEWRGRAVGIYRVWRDLGYTAGALLGGLVADAVGLSSAVWAAAGLSTAVGMVVAYRLFETHPGKRTAAA
;
A
#
# COMPACT_ATOMS: atom_id res chain seq x y z
N MET A 1 10.18 -8.46 1.38
CA MET A 1 10.62 -8.17 -0.01
C MET A 1 10.47 -6.69 -0.37
N VAL A 2 9.31 -6.05 -0.15
CA VAL A 2 9.09 -4.62 -0.47
C VAL A 2 10.13 -3.72 0.21
N GLY A 3 10.31 -3.83 1.53
CA GLY A 3 11.22 -2.97 2.28
C GLY A 3 12.67 -2.99 1.79
N GLN A 4 13.22 -4.16 1.45
CA GLN A 4 14.58 -4.22 0.93
C GLN A 4 14.72 -3.50 -0.42
N GLN A 5 13.71 -3.58 -1.28
CA GLN A 5 13.73 -2.92 -2.57
C GLN A 5 13.60 -1.40 -2.43
N GLN A 6 12.77 -0.91 -1.51
CA GLN A 6 12.66 0.51 -1.23
C GLN A 6 14.00 1.15 -0.86
N THR A 7 14.82 0.45 -0.09
CA THR A 7 16.11 0.99 0.37
C THR A 7 17.21 0.83 -0.68
N THR A 8 17.23 -0.26 -1.44
CA THR A 8 18.41 -0.64 -2.23
C THR A 8 18.28 -0.41 -3.73
N LEU A 9 17.07 -0.62 -4.33
CA LEU A 9 16.98 -0.60 -5.80
C LEU A 9 17.26 0.76 -6.43
N PRO A 10 16.78 1.91 -5.91
CA PRO A 10 17.13 3.20 -6.51
C PRO A 10 18.64 3.45 -6.52
N LEU A 11 19.32 3.10 -5.42
CA LEU A 11 20.77 3.23 -5.30
C LEU A 11 21.52 2.22 -6.18
N LEU A 12 20.97 1.01 -6.33
CA LEU A 12 21.51 -0.01 -7.24
C LEU A 12 21.46 0.47 -8.71
N ALA A 13 20.36 1.16 -9.10
CA ALA A 13 20.21 1.74 -10.42
C ALA A 13 21.32 2.75 -10.74
N GLU A 14 21.57 3.65 -9.80
CA GLU A 14 22.59 4.70 -9.96
C GLU A 14 24.01 4.14 -9.87
N GLN A 15 24.32 3.40 -8.79
CA GLN A 15 25.71 3.02 -8.46
C GLN A 15 26.22 1.80 -9.19
N VAL A 16 25.33 0.87 -9.58
CA VAL A 16 25.74 -0.40 -10.22
C VAL A 16 25.40 -0.42 -11.71
N PHE A 17 24.22 0.09 -12.08
CA PHE A 17 23.78 0.11 -13.47
C PHE A 17 24.09 1.44 -14.18
N GLY A 18 24.52 2.47 -13.47
CA GLY A 18 24.90 3.78 -14.05
C GLY A 18 23.72 4.50 -14.70
N LEU A 19 22.49 4.25 -14.25
CA LEU A 19 21.30 4.84 -14.83
C LEU A 19 21.08 6.27 -14.32
N ALA A 20 20.89 7.21 -15.25
CA ALA A 20 20.68 8.62 -14.94
C ALA A 20 19.22 9.06 -15.08
N GLY A 21 18.38 8.33 -15.81
CA GLY A 21 16.97 8.68 -16.05
C GLY A 21 16.04 8.13 -14.96
N TYR A 22 15.49 9.00 -14.13
CA TYR A 22 14.63 8.60 -13.01
C TYR A 22 13.34 7.92 -13.47
N SER A 23 12.75 8.35 -14.58
CA SER A 23 11.55 7.71 -15.15
C SER A 23 11.79 6.24 -15.47
N PHE A 24 12.93 5.90 -16.03
CA PHE A 24 13.30 4.51 -16.31
C PHE A 24 13.67 3.77 -15.03
N VAL A 25 14.40 4.43 -14.11
CA VAL A 25 14.72 3.85 -12.80
C VAL A 25 13.45 3.47 -12.05
N PHE A 26 12.44 4.33 -12.02
CA PHE A 26 11.21 4.06 -11.25
C PHE A 26 10.19 3.20 -11.99
N ALA A 27 10.45 2.78 -13.23
CA ALA A 27 9.56 1.90 -14.00
C ALA A 27 9.23 0.59 -13.25
N TYR A 28 10.16 0.08 -12.41
CA TYR A 28 9.90 -1.12 -11.61
C TYR A 28 8.74 -0.92 -10.60
N VAL A 29 8.62 0.27 -10.00
CA VAL A 29 7.52 0.60 -9.08
C VAL A 29 6.20 0.72 -9.85
N ALA A 30 6.25 1.32 -11.05
CA ALA A 30 5.06 1.45 -11.91
C ALA A 30 4.53 0.07 -12.34
N VAL A 31 5.41 -0.83 -12.79
CA VAL A 31 5.06 -2.21 -13.16
C VAL A 31 4.55 -2.99 -11.96
N PHE A 32 5.18 -2.85 -10.80
CA PHE A 32 4.70 -3.43 -9.54
C PHE A 32 3.26 -2.99 -9.23
N GLY A 33 2.97 -1.69 -9.30
CA GLY A 33 1.64 -1.14 -9.00
C GLY A 33 0.55 -1.69 -9.92
N ILE A 34 0.81 -1.72 -11.24
CA ILE A 34 -0.12 -2.28 -12.24
C ILE A 34 -0.34 -3.78 -11.99
N ALA A 35 0.74 -4.54 -11.82
CA ALA A 35 0.66 -5.98 -11.60
C ALA A 35 -0.09 -6.30 -10.29
N LYS A 36 0.17 -5.55 -9.22
CA LYS A 36 -0.53 -5.68 -7.95
C LYS A 36 -2.01 -5.36 -8.06
N ALA A 37 -2.37 -4.25 -8.72
CA ALA A 37 -3.77 -3.86 -8.91
C ALA A 37 -4.55 -4.93 -9.70
N ALA A 38 -3.99 -5.43 -10.80
CA ALA A 38 -4.58 -6.50 -11.60
C ALA A 38 -4.72 -7.80 -10.80
N SER A 39 -3.67 -8.19 -10.10
CA SER A 39 -3.64 -9.43 -9.31
C SER A 39 -4.58 -9.39 -8.10
N ASN A 40 -4.76 -8.23 -7.46
CA ASN A 40 -5.76 -8.06 -6.40
C ASN A 40 -7.18 -8.30 -6.90
N TYR A 41 -7.50 -7.82 -8.11
CA TYR A 41 -8.80 -8.05 -8.71
C TYR A 41 -9.05 -9.54 -9.00
N VAL A 42 -8.05 -10.22 -9.53
CA VAL A 42 -8.13 -11.64 -9.90
C VAL A 42 -8.09 -12.55 -8.67
N ALA A 43 -7.38 -12.15 -7.61
CA ALA A 43 -7.23 -12.93 -6.38
C ALA A 43 -8.57 -13.30 -5.74
N GLY A 44 -9.55 -12.39 -5.73
CA GLY A 44 -10.89 -12.66 -5.23
C GLY A 44 -11.56 -13.78 -6.00
N ILE A 45 -11.57 -13.69 -7.34
CA ILE A 45 -12.19 -14.69 -8.24
C ILE A 45 -11.53 -16.07 -8.06
N PHE A 46 -10.20 -16.10 -8.02
CA PHE A 46 -9.48 -17.37 -7.87
C PHE A 46 -9.65 -17.97 -6.47
N SER A 47 -9.68 -17.16 -5.43
CA SER A 47 -9.93 -17.62 -4.07
C SER A 47 -11.30 -18.28 -3.92
N ASP A 48 -12.32 -17.73 -4.58
CA ASP A 48 -13.68 -18.30 -4.56
C ASP A 48 -13.76 -19.58 -5.38
N ARG A 49 -13.04 -19.68 -6.50
CA ARG A 49 -13.07 -20.83 -7.39
C ARG A 49 -12.21 -21.99 -6.90
N TYR A 50 -10.98 -21.73 -6.49
CA TYR A 50 -9.96 -22.74 -6.20
C TYR A 50 -9.66 -22.91 -4.71
N GLY A 51 -10.20 -22.03 -3.85
CA GLY A 51 -9.90 -21.96 -2.41
C GLY A 51 -8.82 -20.95 -2.08
N ARG A 52 -8.72 -20.61 -0.79
CA ARG A 52 -7.80 -19.57 -0.32
C ARG A 52 -6.36 -20.04 -0.26
N LYS A 53 -6.12 -21.24 0.26
CA LYS A 53 -4.76 -21.80 0.41
C LYS A 53 -4.04 -21.99 -0.92
N PRO A 54 -4.63 -22.56 -2.01
CA PRO A 54 -3.96 -22.67 -3.30
C PRO A 54 -3.57 -21.31 -3.90
N VAL A 55 -4.42 -20.30 -3.78
CA VAL A 55 -4.12 -18.94 -4.28
C VAL A 55 -3.00 -18.29 -3.49
N LEU A 56 -2.97 -18.48 -2.17
CA LEU A 56 -1.89 -17.99 -1.32
C LEU A 56 -0.55 -18.67 -1.66
N LEU A 57 -0.55 -19.99 -1.89
CA LEU A 57 0.64 -20.74 -2.35
C LEU A 57 1.12 -20.24 -3.71
N ALA A 58 0.22 -20.08 -4.69
CA ALA A 58 0.56 -19.51 -5.99
C ALA A 58 1.19 -18.11 -5.84
N GLY A 59 0.63 -17.28 -4.98
CA GLY A 59 1.21 -15.98 -4.66
C GLY A 59 2.67 -16.09 -4.19
N TRP A 60 2.99 -16.98 -3.26
CA TRP A 60 4.36 -17.16 -2.78
C TRP A 60 5.29 -17.84 -3.80
N LEU A 61 4.78 -18.70 -4.68
CA LEU A 61 5.55 -19.23 -5.80
C LEU A 61 5.98 -18.12 -6.77
N PHE A 62 5.11 -17.12 -7.05
CA PHE A 62 5.51 -15.90 -7.78
C PHE A 62 6.48 -15.03 -7.00
N GLY A 63 6.50 -15.09 -5.68
CA GLY A 63 7.45 -14.37 -4.84
C GLY A 63 8.87 -14.96 -4.84
N LEU A 64 9.01 -16.27 -5.05
CA LEU A 64 10.29 -16.97 -4.97
C LEU A 64 11.35 -16.48 -5.98
N PRO A 65 11.04 -16.28 -7.28
CA PRO A 65 12.01 -15.80 -8.25
C PRO A 65 12.44 -14.34 -8.03
N VAL A 66 11.68 -13.53 -7.30
CA VAL A 66 11.93 -12.09 -7.15
C VAL A 66 13.34 -11.78 -6.64
N PRO A 67 13.78 -12.27 -5.46
CA PRO A 67 15.12 -12.00 -4.96
C PRO A 67 16.20 -12.58 -5.88
N LEU A 68 15.96 -13.73 -6.50
CA LEU A 68 16.91 -14.37 -7.41
C LEU A 68 17.16 -13.52 -8.66
N LEU A 69 16.07 -13.03 -9.29
CA LEU A 69 16.16 -12.15 -10.44
C LEU A 69 16.95 -10.88 -10.12
N ILE A 70 16.78 -10.30 -8.92
CA ILE A 70 17.45 -9.07 -8.52
C ILE A 70 18.94 -9.32 -8.22
N MET A 71 19.25 -10.39 -7.49
CA MET A 71 20.63 -10.73 -7.11
C MET A 71 21.54 -10.91 -8.32
N TRP A 72 21.03 -11.55 -9.37
CA TRP A 72 21.80 -11.87 -10.58
C TRP A 72 21.35 -11.10 -11.82
N ALA A 73 20.64 -10.00 -11.66
CA ALA A 73 20.19 -9.15 -12.76
C ALA A 73 21.38 -8.68 -13.64
N PRO A 74 21.44 -9.04 -14.92
CA PRO A 74 22.44 -8.53 -15.83
C PRO A 74 22.14 -7.11 -16.33
N SER A 75 20.86 -6.70 -16.28
CA SER A 75 20.37 -5.39 -16.71
C SER A 75 19.14 -4.96 -15.91
N TRP A 76 18.73 -3.69 -16.08
CA TRP A 76 17.61 -3.12 -15.31
C TRP A 76 16.25 -3.72 -15.66
N GLU A 77 16.06 -4.22 -16.87
CA GLU A 77 14.85 -4.90 -17.30
C GLU A 77 14.54 -6.15 -16.45
N TRP A 78 15.57 -6.83 -15.95
CA TRP A 78 15.40 -7.95 -15.01
C TRP A 78 14.86 -7.51 -13.67
N ILE A 79 15.22 -6.30 -13.23
CA ILE A 79 14.64 -5.68 -12.02
C ILE A 79 13.16 -5.35 -12.26
N ILE A 80 12.82 -4.81 -13.44
CA ILE A 80 11.43 -4.54 -13.83
C ILE A 80 10.63 -5.84 -13.87
N LEU A 81 11.18 -6.91 -14.48
CA LEU A 81 10.57 -8.23 -14.49
C LEU A 81 10.38 -8.79 -13.07
N ALA A 82 11.37 -8.68 -12.20
CA ALA A 82 11.25 -9.10 -10.81
C ALA A 82 10.08 -8.38 -10.10
N ASN A 83 9.86 -7.11 -10.42
CA ASN A 83 8.77 -6.32 -9.85
C ASN A 83 7.39 -6.65 -10.43
N LEU A 84 7.32 -7.14 -11.66
CA LEU A 84 6.10 -7.77 -12.18
C LEU A 84 5.72 -8.99 -11.30
N PHE A 85 6.67 -9.87 -11.04
CA PHE A 85 6.48 -11.04 -10.16
C PHE A 85 6.13 -10.62 -8.72
N LEU A 86 6.80 -9.58 -8.20
CA LEU A 86 6.49 -9.06 -6.86
C LEU A 86 5.08 -8.48 -6.78
N GLY A 87 4.64 -7.77 -7.81
CA GLY A 87 3.27 -7.24 -7.90
C GLY A 87 2.23 -8.36 -7.88
N ILE A 88 2.46 -9.44 -8.65
CA ILE A 88 1.60 -10.63 -8.64
C ILE A 88 1.61 -11.29 -7.25
N ASN A 89 2.78 -11.51 -6.67
CA ASN A 89 2.92 -12.04 -5.31
C ASN A 89 2.11 -11.23 -4.30
N GLN A 90 2.31 -9.91 -4.29
CA GLN A 90 1.64 -9.02 -3.34
C GLN A 90 0.12 -8.99 -3.55
N GLY A 91 -0.35 -8.96 -4.80
CA GLY A 91 -1.77 -8.99 -5.12
C GLY A 91 -2.44 -10.28 -4.64
N LEU A 92 -1.86 -11.42 -4.97
CA LEU A 92 -2.41 -12.73 -4.58
C LEU A 92 -2.30 -12.97 -3.07
N ALA A 93 -1.11 -12.82 -2.49
CA ALA A 93 -0.86 -13.16 -1.10
C ALA A 93 -1.56 -12.20 -0.12
N TRP A 94 -1.48 -10.88 -0.36
CA TRP A 94 -2.09 -9.89 0.52
C TRP A 94 -3.62 -9.99 0.54
N SER A 95 -4.26 -10.03 -0.63
CA SER A 95 -5.71 -10.14 -0.72
C SER A 95 -6.23 -11.43 -0.11
N THR A 96 -5.58 -12.55 -0.40
CA THR A 96 -5.98 -13.85 0.14
C THR A 96 -5.82 -13.91 1.65
N THR A 97 -4.72 -13.39 2.20
CA THR A 97 -4.49 -13.35 3.66
C THR A 97 -5.53 -12.51 4.39
N VAL A 98 -5.94 -11.37 3.80
CA VAL A 98 -7.03 -10.55 4.33
C VAL A 98 -8.34 -11.33 4.32
N THR A 99 -8.68 -11.98 3.20
CA THR A 99 -9.89 -12.78 3.06
C THR A 99 -9.92 -13.92 4.07
N MET A 100 -8.84 -14.67 4.22
CA MET A 100 -8.75 -15.76 5.20
C MET A 100 -8.97 -15.30 6.64
N LYS A 101 -8.44 -14.12 7.01
CA LYS A 101 -8.67 -13.55 8.35
C LYS A 101 -10.12 -13.14 8.56
N ILE A 102 -10.76 -12.58 7.54
CA ILE A 102 -12.20 -12.24 7.57
C ILE A 102 -13.04 -13.51 7.74
N ASP A 103 -12.71 -14.59 7.01
CA ASP A 103 -13.42 -15.87 7.10
C ASP A 103 -13.34 -16.48 8.51
N LEU A 104 -12.20 -16.28 9.21
CA LEU A 104 -11.93 -16.89 10.52
C LEU A 104 -12.54 -16.15 11.71
N VAL A 105 -12.61 -14.81 11.65
CA VAL A 105 -12.97 -14.00 12.86
C VAL A 105 -14.42 -13.60 12.95
N GLY A 106 -15.21 -13.85 11.91
CA GLY A 106 -16.61 -13.47 11.86
C GLY A 106 -16.88 -11.95 11.87
N PRO A 107 -18.14 -11.51 11.76
CA PRO A 107 -18.51 -10.09 11.51
C PRO A 107 -18.03 -9.10 12.59
N LYS A 108 -18.05 -9.52 13.86
CA LYS A 108 -17.77 -8.63 15.00
C LYS A 108 -16.30 -8.19 15.13
N GLN A 109 -15.37 -9.00 14.63
CA GLN A 109 -13.92 -8.75 14.82
C GLN A 109 -13.19 -8.45 13.50
N ARG A 110 -13.89 -8.32 12.38
CA ARG A 110 -13.29 -8.05 11.05
C ARG A 110 -12.42 -6.81 11.04
N GLY A 111 -12.84 -5.73 11.67
CA GLY A 111 -12.08 -4.49 11.75
C GLY A 111 -10.72 -4.66 12.44
N LEU A 112 -10.73 -5.33 13.60
CA LEU A 112 -9.50 -5.62 14.34
C LEU A 112 -8.54 -6.52 13.53
N ALA A 113 -9.06 -7.59 12.91
CA ALA A 113 -8.27 -8.50 12.11
C ALA A 113 -7.63 -7.80 10.89
N MET A 114 -8.37 -6.91 10.23
CA MET A 114 -7.84 -6.09 9.14
C MET A 114 -6.78 -5.10 9.62
N GLY A 115 -7.02 -4.40 10.73
CA GLY A 115 -6.06 -3.48 11.31
C GLY A 115 -4.74 -4.17 11.69
N LEU A 116 -4.81 -5.33 12.33
CA LEU A 116 -3.63 -6.14 12.66
C LEU A 116 -2.91 -6.64 11.42
N ASN A 117 -3.65 -7.04 10.37
CA ASN A 117 -3.03 -7.47 9.11
C ASN A 117 -2.21 -6.36 8.46
N GLU A 118 -2.80 -5.18 8.34
CA GLU A 118 -2.14 -4.04 7.72
C GLU A 118 -0.95 -3.55 8.56
N ALA A 119 -1.12 -3.45 9.89
CA ALA A 119 -0.05 -3.09 10.80
C ALA A 119 1.14 -4.05 10.68
N ALA A 120 0.91 -5.37 10.72
CA ALA A 120 1.95 -6.37 10.57
C ALA A 120 2.69 -6.23 9.23
N GLY A 121 1.96 -5.95 8.14
CA GLY A 121 2.53 -5.74 6.82
C GLY A 121 3.47 -4.54 6.76
N TYR A 122 3.04 -3.36 7.22
CA TYR A 122 3.88 -2.16 7.20
C TYR A 122 5.04 -2.22 8.20
N LEU A 123 4.86 -2.84 9.37
CA LEU A 123 5.96 -3.09 10.31
C LEU A 123 7.02 -4.03 9.72
N ALA A 124 6.60 -5.08 8.99
CA ALA A 124 7.52 -5.95 8.29
C ALA A 124 8.28 -5.20 7.16
N VAL A 125 7.61 -4.29 6.42
CA VAL A 125 8.29 -3.42 5.45
C VAL A 125 9.33 -2.55 6.15
N SER A 126 8.99 -1.90 7.26
CA SER A 126 9.89 -1.05 8.02
C SER A 126 11.14 -1.80 8.50
N VAL A 127 10.95 -2.90 9.22
CA VAL A 127 12.07 -3.71 9.74
C VAL A 127 12.97 -4.20 8.61
N THR A 128 12.36 -4.62 7.50
CA THR A 128 13.12 -5.09 6.33
C THR A 128 13.87 -3.95 5.63
N SER A 129 13.30 -2.73 5.56
CA SER A 129 13.98 -1.56 4.98
C SER A 129 15.22 -1.19 5.79
N MET A 130 15.10 -1.16 7.11
CA MET A 130 16.21 -0.88 8.02
C MET A 130 17.30 -1.96 7.93
N ALA A 131 16.91 -3.23 8.00
CA ALA A 131 17.83 -4.35 7.90
C ALA A 131 18.57 -4.38 6.54
N ALA A 132 17.85 -4.12 5.44
CA ALA A 132 18.45 -4.06 4.11
C ALA A 132 19.44 -2.91 3.97
N GLY A 133 19.15 -1.73 4.54
CA GLY A 133 20.08 -0.60 4.56
C GLY A 133 21.36 -0.90 5.34
N TRP A 134 21.23 -1.57 6.49
CA TRP A 134 22.37 -1.98 7.29
C TRP A 134 23.21 -3.07 6.59
N ILE A 135 22.57 -4.12 6.07
CA ILE A 135 23.28 -5.16 5.30
C ILE A 135 23.96 -4.56 4.06
N ALA A 136 23.29 -3.63 3.37
CA ALA A 136 23.88 -2.97 2.20
C ALA A 136 25.11 -2.12 2.56
N ALA A 137 25.10 -1.49 3.72
CA ALA A 137 26.25 -0.72 4.22
C ALA A 137 27.49 -1.58 4.48
N GLU A 138 27.29 -2.82 4.94
CA GLU A 138 28.37 -3.77 5.31
C GLU A 138 28.81 -4.64 4.11
N HIS A 139 27.85 -5.07 3.28
CA HIS A 139 28.06 -6.13 2.28
C HIS A 139 27.75 -5.69 0.82
N GLY A 140 27.43 -4.39 0.62
CA GLY A 140 27.06 -3.84 -0.69
C GLY A 140 25.59 -4.03 -1.04
N LEU A 141 25.16 -3.36 -2.11
CA LEU A 141 23.76 -3.27 -2.54
C LEU A 141 23.17 -4.60 -3.04
N ARG A 142 24.01 -5.53 -3.48
CA ARG A 142 23.65 -6.91 -3.87
C ARG A 142 24.84 -7.86 -3.72
N PRO A 143 24.65 -9.20 -3.53
CA PRO A 143 23.38 -9.91 -3.39
C PRO A 143 22.80 -9.90 -1.96
N ALA A 144 23.61 -9.53 -0.96
CA ALA A 144 23.35 -9.78 0.46
C ALA A 144 21.97 -9.29 0.98
N PRO A 145 21.51 -8.04 0.71
CA PRO A 145 20.20 -7.60 1.20
C PRO A 145 19.04 -8.45 0.67
N PHE A 146 19.17 -9.04 -0.51
CA PHE A 146 18.09 -9.81 -1.13
C PHE A 146 17.99 -11.27 -0.63
N LEU A 147 18.99 -11.75 0.10
CA LEU A 147 18.90 -13.01 0.84
C LEU A 147 17.76 -13.02 1.87
N LEU A 148 17.46 -11.83 2.46
CA LEU A 148 16.27 -11.68 3.32
C LEU A 148 14.98 -12.02 2.56
N GLY A 149 14.86 -11.53 1.32
CA GLY A 149 13.70 -11.81 0.49
C GLY A 149 13.55 -13.29 0.13
N LEU A 150 14.68 -13.95 -0.15
CA LEU A 150 14.70 -15.39 -0.41
C LEU A 150 14.28 -16.16 0.83
N ALA A 151 14.82 -15.81 2.00
CA ALA A 151 14.45 -16.43 3.27
C ALA A 151 12.94 -16.26 3.55
N TYR A 152 12.38 -15.06 3.33
CA TYR A 152 10.94 -14.82 3.51
C TYR A 152 10.09 -15.66 2.55
N ALA A 153 10.49 -15.81 1.29
CA ALA A 153 9.74 -16.61 0.32
C ALA A 153 9.73 -18.09 0.72
N VAL A 154 10.89 -18.63 1.09
CA VAL A 154 11.04 -20.03 1.51
C VAL A 154 10.25 -20.30 2.80
N ILE A 155 10.43 -19.45 3.83
CA ILE A 155 9.72 -19.58 5.11
C ILE A 155 8.20 -19.51 4.87
N ALA A 156 7.74 -18.57 4.06
CA ALA A 156 6.33 -18.41 3.78
C ALA A 156 5.76 -19.62 3.02
N LEU A 157 6.47 -20.15 2.02
CA LEU A 157 6.06 -21.39 1.33
C LEU A 157 5.96 -22.57 2.29
N VAL A 158 6.94 -22.75 3.16
CA VAL A 158 6.93 -23.81 4.18
C VAL A 158 5.76 -23.62 5.14
N VAL A 159 5.59 -22.41 5.70
CA VAL A 159 4.52 -22.11 6.66
C VAL A 159 3.14 -22.30 6.01
N VAL A 160 2.94 -21.77 4.81
CA VAL A 160 1.65 -21.90 4.11
C VAL A 160 1.36 -23.33 3.74
N SER A 161 2.36 -24.09 3.29
CA SER A 161 2.17 -25.50 2.91
C SER A 161 1.80 -26.37 4.10
N LEU A 162 2.52 -26.22 5.24
CA LEU A 162 2.41 -27.12 6.38
C LEU A 162 1.37 -26.68 7.41
N PHE A 163 1.23 -25.39 7.69
CA PHE A 163 0.46 -24.89 8.83
C PHE A 163 -0.83 -24.15 8.44
N VAL A 164 -0.90 -23.54 7.25
CA VAL A 164 -2.11 -22.84 6.83
C VAL A 164 -3.17 -23.82 6.36
N ARG A 165 -4.38 -23.70 6.95
CA ARG A 165 -5.54 -24.49 6.56
C ARG A 165 -6.42 -23.72 5.58
N GLU A 166 -7.18 -24.44 4.75
CA GLU A 166 -8.18 -23.85 3.88
C GLU A 166 -9.33 -23.26 4.74
N THR A 167 -9.76 -22.01 4.37
CA THR A 167 -10.80 -21.33 5.14
C THR A 167 -12.16 -21.27 4.44
N ARG A 168 -12.27 -21.76 3.22
CA ARG A 168 -13.52 -21.75 2.44
C ARG A 168 -14.70 -22.38 3.18
N GLY A 169 -14.47 -23.46 3.93
CA GLY A 169 -15.51 -24.13 4.72
C GLY A 169 -16.16 -23.24 5.80
N PHE A 170 -15.42 -22.23 6.31
CA PHE A 170 -16.00 -21.29 7.30
C PHE A 170 -17.02 -20.34 6.65
N VAL A 171 -16.83 -19.97 5.38
CA VAL A 171 -17.79 -19.18 4.62
C VAL A 171 -19.09 -19.96 4.39
N GLU A 172 -18.96 -21.26 4.08
CA GLU A 172 -20.10 -22.14 3.88
C GLU A 172 -20.90 -22.31 5.19
N LEU A 173 -20.22 -22.40 6.33
CA LEU A 173 -20.86 -22.46 7.65
C LEU A 173 -21.52 -21.12 8.01
N GLU A 174 -20.89 -19.98 7.70
CA GLU A 174 -21.49 -18.65 7.92
C GLU A 174 -22.73 -18.45 7.05
N ALA A 175 -22.69 -18.88 5.78
CA ALA A 175 -23.81 -18.81 4.85
C ALA A 175 -24.99 -19.74 5.23
N ALA A 176 -24.71 -20.84 5.93
CA ALA A 176 -25.72 -21.76 6.44
C ALA A 176 -26.41 -21.30 7.74
N ALA A 177 -25.84 -20.29 8.42
CA ALA A 177 -26.47 -19.71 9.60
C ALA A 177 -27.70 -18.91 9.20
N PRO A 178 -28.86 -19.03 9.91
CA PRO A 178 -30.05 -18.29 9.58
C PRO A 178 -29.85 -16.81 9.90
N GLU A 179 -29.42 -16.03 8.92
CA GLU A 179 -29.48 -14.57 8.98
C GLU A 179 -30.91 -14.12 8.63
N PRO A 180 -31.47 -13.09 9.29
CA PRO A 180 -32.72 -12.50 8.85
C PRO A 180 -32.49 -11.91 7.46
N SER A 181 -32.96 -12.64 6.46
CA SER A 181 -32.88 -12.30 5.06
C SER A 181 -33.64 -11.00 4.77
N GLN A 182 -32.94 -9.91 4.61
CA GLN A 182 -33.37 -8.79 3.80
C GLN A 182 -32.32 -8.40 2.78
N SER A 183 -31.86 -9.37 2.03
CA SER A 183 -31.11 -9.13 0.81
C SER A 183 -32.12 -8.85 -0.32
N ARG A 184 -32.59 -7.61 -0.43
CA ARG A 184 -33.09 -7.11 -1.72
C ARG A 184 -31.85 -6.94 -2.61
N ALA A 185 -31.61 -7.93 -3.49
CA ALA A 185 -30.61 -7.81 -4.54
C ALA A 185 -30.85 -6.48 -5.26
N THR A 186 -30.05 -5.46 -4.95
CA THR A 186 -29.98 -4.26 -5.76
C THR A 186 -29.38 -4.72 -7.09
N GLY A 187 -30.14 -4.68 -8.19
CA GLY A 187 -29.75 -5.17 -9.51
C GLY A 187 -28.65 -4.35 -10.18
N LEU A 188 -27.68 -3.81 -9.39
CA LEU A 188 -26.56 -3.04 -9.89
C LEU A 188 -25.56 -3.94 -10.60
N SER A 189 -25.30 -3.62 -11.87
CA SER A 189 -24.26 -4.26 -12.68
C SER A 189 -22.86 -3.87 -12.16
N ASN A 190 -21.83 -4.66 -12.50
CA ASN A 190 -20.45 -4.35 -12.18
C ASN A 190 -20.00 -2.98 -12.73
N ALA A 191 -20.46 -2.60 -13.93
CA ALA A 191 -20.18 -1.30 -14.54
C ALA A 191 -20.81 -0.15 -13.75
N GLN A 192 -22.03 -0.32 -13.24
CA GLN A 192 -22.68 0.68 -12.40
C GLN A 192 -21.95 0.87 -11.07
N ILE A 193 -21.55 -0.22 -10.41
CA ILE A 193 -20.77 -0.14 -9.17
C ILE A 193 -19.41 0.51 -9.43
N PHE A 194 -18.73 0.16 -10.53
CA PHE A 194 -17.48 0.80 -10.91
C PHE A 194 -17.67 2.33 -11.07
N THR A 195 -18.74 2.74 -11.76
CA THR A 195 -19.05 4.16 -11.98
C THR A 195 -19.37 4.88 -10.66
N LEU A 196 -20.10 4.23 -9.73
CA LEU A 196 -20.38 4.78 -8.40
C LEU A 196 -19.09 5.01 -7.61
N VAL A 197 -18.27 3.98 -7.49
CA VAL A 197 -17.04 4.03 -6.67
C VAL A 197 -15.98 4.96 -7.25
N SER A 198 -15.91 5.05 -8.58
CA SER A 198 -14.88 5.84 -9.26
C SER A 198 -15.23 7.32 -9.40
N TRP A 199 -16.53 7.65 -9.69
CA TRP A 199 -16.87 9.01 -10.13
C TRP A 199 -18.15 9.58 -9.52
N ARG A 200 -19.22 8.77 -9.42
CA ARG A 200 -20.58 9.27 -9.24
C ARG A 200 -20.95 9.53 -7.79
N ASP A 201 -20.66 8.59 -6.91
CA ASP A 201 -20.89 8.79 -5.48
C ASP A 201 -19.81 9.67 -4.88
N ARG A 202 -20.23 10.70 -4.14
CA ARG A 202 -19.30 11.72 -3.59
C ARG A 202 -18.35 11.16 -2.54
N ALA A 203 -18.84 10.25 -1.68
CA ALA A 203 -18.03 9.67 -0.62
C ALA A 203 -17.10 8.59 -1.17
N LEU A 204 -17.64 7.65 -1.98
CA LEU A 204 -16.87 6.54 -2.55
C LEU A 204 -15.77 7.02 -3.52
N SER A 205 -16.09 7.99 -4.39
CA SER A 205 -15.09 8.55 -5.30
C SER A 205 -14.00 9.38 -4.57
N SER A 206 -14.39 10.10 -3.50
CA SER A 206 -13.42 10.78 -2.65
C SER A 206 -12.51 9.81 -1.91
N ALA A 207 -13.06 8.68 -1.44
CA ALA A 207 -12.28 7.63 -0.81
C ALA A 207 -11.30 6.99 -1.80
N SER A 208 -11.73 6.72 -3.03
CA SER A 208 -10.88 6.17 -4.09
C SER A 208 -9.74 7.13 -4.47
N LEU A 209 -10.03 8.42 -4.60
CA LEU A 209 -9.04 9.45 -4.89
C LEU A 209 -8.03 9.62 -3.75
N ALA A 210 -8.50 9.69 -2.50
CA ALA A 210 -7.63 9.80 -1.33
C ALA A 210 -6.75 8.55 -1.15
N GLY A 211 -7.30 7.37 -1.37
CA GLY A 211 -6.55 6.11 -1.34
C GLY A 211 -5.47 6.05 -2.42
N MET A 212 -5.78 6.50 -3.64
CA MET A 212 -4.82 6.62 -4.73
C MET A 212 -3.70 7.60 -4.39
N ALA A 213 -4.02 8.79 -3.87
CA ALA A 213 -3.04 9.79 -3.48
C ALA A 213 -2.16 9.33 -2.31
N ASN A 214 -2.73 8.63 -1.32
CA ASN A 214 -1.95 8.04 -0.23
C ASN A 214 -0.91 7.04 -0.74
N ASN A 215 -1.30 6.15 -1.66
CA ASN A 215 -0.37 5.19 -2.25
C ASN A 215 0.55 5.81 -3.31
N LEU A 216 0.17 6.92 -3.92
CA LEU A 216 1.06 7.74 -4.76
C LEU A 216 2.24 8.24 -3.93
N ASN A 217 1.97 8.79 -2.74
CA ASN A 217 3.03 9.25 -1.83
C ASN A 217 3.94 8.11 -1.42
N PHE A 218 3.38 6.92 -1.17
CA PHE A 218 4.18 5.75 -0.84
C PHE A 218 5.00 5.25 -2.04
N GLY A 219 4.42 5.18 -3.25
CA GLY A 219 5.12 4.79 -4.48
C GLY A 219 6.24 5.77 -4.86
N LEU A 220 5.99 7.08 -4.71
CA LEU A 220 7.00 8.12 -4.89
C LEU A 220 8.13 7.97 -3.88
N SER A 221 7.82 7.77 -2.60
CA SER A 221 8.83 7.58 -1.55
C SER A 221 9.77 6.41 -1.83
N TRP A 222 9.26 5.38 -2.49
CA TRP A 222 10.01 4.18 -2.83
C TRP A 222 11.15 4.45 -3.84
N GLY A 223 10.92 5.35 -4.79
CA GLY A 223 11.93 5.76 -5.77
C GLY A 223 12.77 6.95 -5.31
N VAL A 224 12.10 8.03 -4.88
CA VAL A 224 12.72 9.35 -4.68
C VAL A 224 13.50 9.45 -3.36
N PHE A 225 12.97 8.95 -2.24
CA PHE A 225 13.58 9.19 -0.92
C PHE A 225 14.98 8.62 -0.77
N PRO A 226 15.29 7.37 -1.18
CA PRO A 226 16.64 6.84 -1.04
C PRO A 226 17.67 7.66 -1.81
N LEU A 227 17.32 8.11 -3.04
CA LEU A 227 18.20 8.93 -3.86
C LEU A 227 18.37 10.34 -3.30
N LEU A 228 17.29 10.95 -2.82
CA LEU A 228 17.32 12.27 -2.17
C LEU A 228 18.23 12.27 -0.94
N PHE A 229 18.12 11.25 -0.09
CA PHE A 229 18.90 11.14 1.15
C PHE A 229 20.36 10.77 0.88
N ALA A 230 20.61 9.84 -0.05
CA ALA A 230 21.96 9.47 -0.45
C ALA A 230 22.69 10.62 -1.16
N GLY A 231 22.00 11.35 -2.05
CA GLY A 231 22.53 12.53 -2.74
C GLY A 231 22.92 13.67 -1.77
N ALA A 232 22.35 13.70 -0.58
CA ALA A 232 22.74 14.60 0.51
C ALA A 232 23.91 14.06 1.37
N GLY A 233 24.54 12.96 0.97
CA GLY A 233 25.73 12.39 1.62
C GLY A 233 25.43 11.46 2.81
N LEU A 234 24.19 11.02 3.02
CA LEU A 234 23.87 10.07 4.08
C LEU A 234 24.41 8.67 3.74
N ARG A 235 24.90 7.96 4.77
CA ARG A 235 25.31 6.56 4.65
C ARG A 235 24.12 5.65 4.42
N LEU A 236 24.32 4.50 3.76
CA LEU A 236 23.24 3.53 3.45
C LEU A 236 22.41 3.12 4.66
N GLY A 237 23.03 2.92 5.83
CA GLY A 237 22.29 2.62 7.07
C GLY A 237 21.36 3.76 7.52
N GLN A 238 21.78 5.02 7.35
CA GLN A 238 20.96 6.19 7.66
C GLN A 238 19.79 6.34 6.65
N VAL A 239 20.06 6.09 5.37
CA VAL A 239 19.02 6.03 4.33
C VAL A 239 17.98 4.95 4.67
N GLY A 240 18.43 3.74 4.99
CA GLY A 240 17.55 2.64 5.40
C GLY A 240 16.70 2.97 6.62
N LEU A 241 17.28 3.65 7.62
CA LEU A 241 16.54 4.12 8.79
C LEU A 241 15.46 5.12 8.41
N LEU A 242 15.77 6.16 7.63
CA LEU A 242 14.81 7.18 7.21
C LEU A 242 13.67 6.59 6.37
N VAL A 243 13.99 5.68 5.44
CA VAL A 243 12.98 4.96 4.62
C VAL A 243 12.10 4.09 5.51
N ALA A 244 12.65 3.49 6.56
CA ALA A 244 11.90 2.64 7.49
C ALA A 244 10.91 3.41 8.37
N LEU A 245 11.19 4.68 8.70
CA LEU A 245 10.35 5.49 9.60
C LEU A 245 8.92 5.69 9.05
N TYR A 246 8.77 5.87 7.75
CA TYR A 246 7.46 6.06 7.14
C TYR A 246 6.52 4.86 7.37
N PRO A 247 6.85 3.63 6.92
CA PRO A 247 6.02 2.47 7.16
C PRO A 247 5.95 2.06 8.65
N LEU A 248 6.96 2.39 9.46
CA LEU A 248 6.95 2.15 10.90
C LEU A 248 5.80 2.91 11.58
N VAL A 249 5.79 4.23 11.39
CA VAL A 249 4.77 5.10 12.01
C VAL A 249 3.39 4.80 11.44
N TRP A 250 3.32 4.52 10.14
CA TRP A 250 2.07 4.09 9.51
C TRP A 250 1.54 2.79 10.13
N GLY A 251 2.39 1.77 10.27
CA GLY A 251 2.00 0.47 10.85
C GLY A 251 1.49 0.59 12.28
N PHE A 252 2.24 1.24 13.16
CA PHE A 252 1.82 1.45 14.55
C PHE A 252 0.58 2.37 14.65
N GLY A 253 0.55 3.45 13.88
CA GLY A 253 -0.56 4.39 13.90
C GLY A 253 -1.91 3.76 13.55
N GLN A 254 -1.93 2.78 12.65
CA GLN A 254 -3.16 2.08 12.26
C GLN A 254 -3.85 1.34 13.42
N LEU A 255 -3.09 0.92 14.43
CA LEU A 255 -3.66 0.24 15.60
C LEU A 255 -4.58 1.18 16.42
N ALA A 256 -4.31 2.48 16.40
CA ALA A 256 -5.10 3.48 17.12
C ALA A 256 -6.12 4.20 16.23
N THR A 257 -5.80 4.43 14.95
CA THR A 257 -6.61 5.30 14.08
C THR A 257 -7.94 4.68 13.66
N GLY A 258 -8.07 3.37 13.64
CA GLY A 258 -9.35 2.69 13.47
C GLY A 258 -10.34 3.09 14.57
N TRP A 259 -9.94 2.94 15.82
CA TRP A 259 -10.72 3.38 16.99
C TRP A 259 -10.98 4.89 16.97
N LEU A 260 -9.97 5.68 16.64
CA LEU A 260 -10.11 7.14 16.55
C LEU A 260 -11.15 7.56 15.48
N SER A 261 -11.21 6.83 14.37
CA SER A 261 -12.18 7.03 13.29
C SER A 261 -13.62 6.80 13.75
N ASP A 262 -13.84 5.84 14.64
CA ASP A 262 -15.18 5.58 15.23
C ASP A 262 -15.60 6.70 16.19
N HIS A 263 -14.65 7.37 16.85
CA HIS A 263 -14.93 8.42 17.83
C HIS A 263 -14.98 9.83 17.24
N LEU A 264 -14.11 10.17 16.30
CA LEU A 264 -14.04 11.51 15.70
C LEU A 264 -14.88 11.64 14.42
N GLY A 265 -15.16 10.51 13.75
CA GLY A 265 -15.79 10.47 12.43
C GLY A 265 -14.77 10.21 11.31
N ARG A 266 -15.27 9.90 10.12
CA ARG A 266 -14.46 9.49 8.97
C ARG A 266 -13.86 10.71 8.26
N LYS A 267 -14.69 11.71 7.96
CA LYS A 267 -14.29 12.91 7.21
C LYS A 267 -13.17 13.69 7.88
N PRO A 268 -13.21 14.02 9.19
CA PRO A 268 -12.14 14.79 9.83
C PRO A 268 -10.78 14.08 9.74
N LEU A 269 -10.75 12.76 9.94
CA LEU A 269 -9.51 12.00 9.89
C LEU A 269 -8.91 11.93 8.49
N VAL A 270 -9.73 11.63 7.48
CA VAL A 270 -9.25 11.59 6.09
C VAL A 270 -8.73 12.96 5.66
N THR A 271 -9.46 14.02 5.97
CA THR A 271 -9.07 15.40 5.62
C THR A 271 -7.78 15.83 6.33
N ALA A 272 -7.72 15.66 7.65
CA ALA A 272 -6.54 15.98 8.44
C ALA A 272 -5.32 15.16 8.00
N GLY A 273 -5.51 13.87 7.75
CA GLY A 273 -4.44 12.99 7.29
C GLY A 273 -3.89 13.39 5.91
N MET A 274 -4.74 13.81 4.96
CA MET A 274 -4.27 14.30 3.65
C MET A 274 -3.46 15.59 3.77
N PHE A 275 -3.91 16.56 4.57
CA PHE A 275 -3.14 17.79 4.81
C PHE A 275 -1.86 17.53 5.60
N LEU A 276 -1.87 16.59 6.55
CA LEU A 276 -0.67 16.19 7.26
C LEU A 276 0.36 15.54 6.32
N GLN A 277 -0.07 14.69 5.37
CA GLN A 277 0.80 14.14 4.34
C GLN A 277 1.40 15.27 3.46
N ALA A 278 0.59 16.23 3.06
CA ALA A 278 1.06 17.38 2.27
C ALA A 278 2.11 18.19 3.03
N ALA A 279 1.86 18.52 4.29
CA ALA A 279 2.82 19.22 5.15
C ALA A 279 4.09 18.40 5.38
N ALA A 280 3.96 17.10 5.60
CA ALA A 280 5.09 16.17 5.77
C ALA A 280 6.01 16.15 4.54
N LEU A 281 5.43 16.06 3.34
CA LEU A 281 6.17 16.12 2.07
C LEU A 281 6.86 17.47 1.90
N ALA A 282 6.19 18.59 2.25
CA ALA A 282 6.80 19.91 2.23
C ALA A 282 8.00 20.01 3.20
N VAL A 283 7.88 19.43 4.41
CA VAL A 283 9.01 19.34 5.36
C VAL A 283 10.15 18.53 4.77
N ILE A 284 9.89 17.38 4.14
CA ILE A 284 10.93 16.56 3.51
C ILE A 284 11.62 17.35 2.39
N ALA A 285 10.86 17.99 1.51
CA ALA A 285 11.39 18.73 0.37
C ALA A 285 12.20 19.99 0.76
N ALA A 286 11.81 20.64 1.85
CA ALA A 286 12.48 21.84 2.37
C ALA A 286 13.69 21.50 3.28
N SER A 287 13.82 20.24 3.73
CA SER A 287 14.87 19.84 4.66
C SER A 287 16.18 19.51 3.93
N HIS A 288 17.29 19.83 4.60
CA HIS A 288 18.65 19.55 4.14
C HIS A 288 19.45 18.75 5.18
N ALA A 289 18.78 18.24 6.23
CA ALA A 289 19.42 17.52 7.31
C ALA A 289 18.56 16.36 7.80
N MET A 290 19.24 15.34 8.34
CA MET A 290 18.60 14.09 8.80
C MET A 290 17.44 14.31 9.78
N PRO A 291 17.48 15.22 10.79
CA PRO A 291 16.35 15.40 11.71
C PRO A 291 15.07 15.90 11.01
N GLY A 292 15.19 16.80 10.03
CA GLY A 292 14.05 17.28 9.26
C GLY A 292 13.43 16.19 8.39
N TRP A 293 14.25 15.37 7.71
CA TRP A 293 13.78 14.21 6.96
C TRP A 293 13.14 13.16 7.86
N ALA A 294 13.71 12.91 9.04
CA ALA A 294 13.12 11.99 10.01
C ALA A 294 11.74 12.49 10.47
N ALA A 295 11.63 13.77 10.86
CA ALA A 295 10.36 14.36 11.24
C ALA A 295 9.34 14.29 10.09
N GLY A 296 9.74 14.64 8.87
CA GLY A 296 8.87 14.59 7.69
C GLY A 296 8.40 13.16 7.38
N THR A 297 9.27 12.16 7.39
CA THR A 297 8.89 10.76 7.13
C THR A 297 7.98 10.19 8.23
N MET A 298 8.20 10.56 9.49
CA MET A 298 7.30 10.18 10.60
C MET A 298 5.92 10.85 10.47
N LEU A 299 5.86 12.14 10.15
CA LEU A 299 4.60 12.86 9.90
C LEU A 299 3.85 12.29 8.71
N LEU A 300 4.56 11.89 7.64
CA LEU A 300 3.97 11.24 6.48
C LEU A 300 3.34 9.89 6.86
N GLY A 301 4.02 9.11 7.70
CA GLY A 301 3.51 7.86 8.24
C GLY A 301 2.24 8.06 9.09
N LEU A 302 2.25 9.09 9.95
CA LEU A 302 1.09 9.43 10.76
C LEU A 302 -0.10 9.88 9.90
N GLY A 303 0.14 10.72 8.90
CA GLY A 303 -0.88 11.15 7.94
C GLY A 303 -1.50 9.95 7.20
N SER A 304 -0.69 8.99 6.74
CA SER A 304 -1.18 7.76 6.10
C SER A 304 -1.96 6.87 7.06
N ALA A 305 -1.55 6.80 8.33
CA ALA A 305 -2.27 6.04 9.35
C ALA A 305 -3.66 6.63 9.64
N LEU A 306 -3.82 7.96 9.62
CA LEU A 306 -5.12 8.62 9.80
C LEU A 306 -6.06 8.34 8.61
N VAL A 307 -5.53 8.29 7.40
CA VAL A 307 -6.31 8.17 6.16
C VAL A 307 -6.80 6.74 5.94
N TYR A 308 -5.90 5.76 6.00
CA TYR A 308 -6.16 4.45 5.41
C TYR A 308 -7.31 3.66 6.06
N PRO A 309 -7.39 3.49 7.41
CA PRO A 309 -8.50 2.79 8.03
C PRO A 309 -9.83 3.52 7.85
N ALA A 310 -9.80 4.86 7.88
CA ALA A 310 -11.00 5.68 7.72
C ALA A 310 -11.59 5.54 6.30
N LEU A 311 -10.77 5.40 5.25
CA LEU A 311 -11.25 5.18 3.88
C LEU A 311 -12.00 3.85 3.73
N LEU A 312 -11.50 2.78 4.33
CA LEU A 312 -12.19 1.49 4.32
C LEU A 312 -13.51 1.56 5.07
N ALA A 313 -13.55 2.32 6.18
CA ALA A 313 -14.77 2.56 6.92
C ALA A 313 -15.78 3.37 6.11
N VAL A 314 -15.37 4.44 5.37
CA VAL A 314 -16.25 5.18 4.45
C VAL A 314 -16.92 4.24 3.45
N ILE A 315 -16.16 3.31 2.86
CA ILE A 315 -16.73 2.35 1.90
C ILE A 315 -17.69 1.41 2.60
N GLY A 316 -17.35 0.94 3.79
CA GLY A 316 -18.20 0.08 4.60
C GLY A 316 -19.53 0.74 5.01
N ASP A 317 -19.49 2.05 5.30
CA ASP A 317 -20.65 2.84 5.73
C ASP A 317 -21.61 3.19 4.57
N VAL A 318 -21.08 3.34 3.33
CA VAL A 318 -21.86 3.81 2.16
C VAL A 318 -22.29 2.66 1.26
N ALA A 319 -21.44 1.66 1.06
CA ALA A 319 -21.74 0.54 0.17
C ALA A 319 -22.69 -0.46 0.86
N ALA A 320 -23.82 -0.75 0.21
CA ALA A 320 -24.75 -1.75 0.72
C ALA A 320 -24.10 -3.16 0.76
N PRO A 321 -24.50 -4.03 1.72
CA PRO A 321 -23.87 -5.34 1.95
C PRO A 321 -23.70 -6.17 0.67
N GLU A 322 -24.68 -6.13 -0.24
CA GLU A 322 -24.76 -6.95 -1.45
C GLU A 322 -23.67 -6.63 -2.48
N TRP A 323 -23.14 -5.41 -2.48
CA TRP A 323 -22.09 -4.99 -3.42
C TRP A 323 -20.86 -4.39 -2.74
N ARG A 324 -20.81 -4.37 -1.40
CA ARG A 324 -19.68 -3.83 -0.62
C ARG A 324 -18.34 -4.47 -0.98
N GLY A 325 -18.30 -5.78 -1.15
CA GLY A 325 -17.08 -6.49 -1.56
C GLY A 325 -16.55 -6.00 -2.91
N ARG A 326 -17.46 -5.77 -3.88
CA ARG A 326 -17.11 -5.21 -5.19
C ARG A 326 -16.62 -3.77 -5.08
N ALA A 327 -17.24 -2.95 -4.22
CA ALA A 327 -16.79 -1.58 -3.96
C ALA A 327 -15.38 -1.52 -3.37
N VAL A 328 -15.09 -2.36 -2.38
CA VAL A 328 -13.74 -2.50 -1.79
C VAL A 328 -12.72 -2.96 -2.85
N GLY A 329 -13.10 -3.89 -3.73
CA GLY A 329 -12.25 -4.35 -4.82
C GLY A 329 -11.87 -3.21 -5.77
N ILE A 330 -12.85 -2.40 -6.22
CA ILE A 330 -12.63 -1.25 -7.10
C ILE A 330 -11.77 -0.18 -6.40
N TYR A 331 -12.08 0.13 -5.13
CA TYR A 331 -11.24 1.02 -4.33
C TYR A 331 -9.78 0.56 -4.29
N ARG A 332 -9.54 -0.74 -4.08
CA ARG A 332 -8.17 -1.30 -4.05
C ARG A 332 -7.46 -1.16 -5.39
N VAL A 333 -8.16 -1.28 -6.51
CA VAL A 333 -7.58 -1.01 -7.83
C VAL A 333 -7.08 0.44 -7.91
N TRP A 334 -7.92 1.42 -7.56
CA TRP A 334 -7.53 2.83 -7.55
C TRP A 334 -6.37 3.10 -6.59
N ARG A 335 -6.45 2.56 -5.38
CA ARG A 335 -5.40 2.68 -4.37
C ARG A 335 -4.06 2.14 -4.88
N ASP A 336 -4.05 0.94 -5.46
CA ASP A 336 -2.81 0.27 -5.87
C ASP A 336 -2.23 0.89 -7.17
N LEU A 337 -3.05 1.47 -8.04
CA LEU A 337 -2.60 2.33 -9.15
C LEU A 337 -1.87 3.59 -8.65
N GLY A 338 -2.06 3.98 -7.39
CA GLY A 338 -1.29 5.03 -6.74
C GLY A 338 0.22 4.79 -6.79
N TYR A 339 0.69 3.54 -6.64
CA TYR A 339 2.12 3.21 -6.79
C TYR A 339 2.64 3.61 -8.18
N THR A 340 1.89 3.25 -9.22
CA THR A 340 2.21 3.61 -10.61
C THR A 340 2.22 5.13 -10.80
N ALA A 341 1.18 5.81 -10.31
CA ALA A 341 1.07 7.26 -10.39
C ALA A 341 2.24 7.96 -9.65
N GLY A 342 2.63 7.45 -8.48
CA GLY A 342 3.75 7.98 -7.70
C GLY A 342 5.10 7.78 -8.37
N ALA A 343 5.32 6.63 -8.98
CA ALA A 343 6.53 6.35 -9.75
C ALA A 343 6.63 7.23 -11.00
N LEU A 344 5.52 7.39 -11.74
CA LEU A 344 5.49 8.23 -12.93
C LEU A 344 5.68 9.71 -12.58
N LEU A 345 4.93 10.21 -11.59
CA LEU A 345 5.08 11.59 -11.12
C LEU A 345 6.52 11.84 -10.63
N GLY A 346 7.01 10.94 -9.76
CA GLY A 346 8.36 11.03 -9.20
C GLY A 346 9.43 11.02 -10.27
N GLY A 347 9.36 10.09 -11.22
CA GLY A 347 10.33 9.96 -12.30
C GLY A 347 10.32 11.14 -13.25
N LEU A 348 9.15 11.47 -13.81
CA LEU A 348 9.02 12.54 -14.82
C LEU A 348 9.39 13.93 -14.24
N VAL A 349 8.94 14.24 -13.03
CA VAL A 349 9.29 15.51 -12.39
C VAL A 349 10.75 15.54 -11.98
N ALA A 350 11.30 14.42 -11.49
CA ALA A 350 12.70 14.35 -11.12
C ALA A 350 13.64 14.49 -12.35
N ASP A 351 13.28 13.91 -13.49
CA ASP A 351 14.01 14.08 -14.75
C ASP A 351 13.99 15.53 -15.26
N ALA A 352 12.85 16.22 -15.09
CA ALA A 352 12.68 17.56 -15.58
C ALA A 352 13.31 18.64 -14.68
N VAL A 353 13.13 18.52 -13.36
CA VAL A 353 13.44 19.61 -12.40
C VAL A 353 14.03 19.11 -11.07
N GLY A 354 14.38 17.83 -10.95
CA GLY A 354 15.11 17.23 -9.83
C GLY A 354 14.22 16.59 -8.75
N LEU A 355 14.86 15.78 -7.89
CA LEU A 355 14.20 14.93 -6.88
C LEU A 355 13.39 15.73 -5.85
N SER A 356 13.92 16.87 -5.35
CA SER A 356 13.20 17.72 -4.38
C SER A 356 11.92 18.28 -4.98
N SER A 357 11.93 18.65 -6.26
CA SER A 357 10.75 19.17 -6.98
C SER A 357 9.68 18.09 -7.14
N ALA A 358 10.05 16.83 -7.30
CA ALA A 358 9.11 15.70 -7.32
C ALA A 358 8.38 15.56 -5.97
N VAL A 359 9.07 15.78 -4.85
CA VAL A 359 8.45 15.78 -3.50
C VAL A 359 7.52 16.98 -3.33
N TRP A 360 7.90 18.18 -3.80
CA TRP A 360 7.03 19.36 -3.80
C TRP A 360 5.76 19.14 -4.66
N ALA A 361 5.90 18.53 -5.84
CA ALA A 361 4.75 18.20 -6.69
C ALA A 361 3.78 17.24 -5.98
N ALA A 362 4.29 16.22 -5.27
CA ALA A 362 3.47 15.33 -4.47
C ALA A 362 2.81 16.05 -3.28
N ALA A 363 3.49 17.01 -2.63
CA ALA A 363 2.91 17.86 -1.59
C ALA A 363 1.73 18.69 -2.13
N GLY A 364 1.91 19.34 -3.28
CA GLY A 364 0.86 20.09 -3.96
C GLY A 364 -0.34 19.23 -4.34
N LEU A 365 -0.09 18.04 -4.90
CA LEU A 365 -1.15 17.08 -5.25
C LEU A 365 -1.90 16.58 -4.01
N SER A 366 -1.18 16.26 -2.93
CA SER A 366 -1.80 15.84 -1.66
C SER A 366 -2.66 16.94 -1.06
N THR A 367 -2.22 18.21 -1.18
CA THR A 367 -3.02 19.38 -0.79
C THR A 367 -4.29 19.49 -1.63
N ALA A 368 -4.19 19.37 -2.96
CA ALA A 368 -5.34 19.44 -3.86
C ALA A 368 -6.35 18.31 -3.58
N VAL A 369 -5.88 17.10 -3.38
CA VAL A 369 -6.74 15.96 -3.00
C VAL A 369 -7.35 16.19 -1.61
N GLY A 370 -6.60 16.72 -0.65
CA GLY A 370 -7.11 17.10 0.67
C GLY A 370 -8.26 18.13 0.58
N MET A 371 -8.13 19.14 -0.29
CA MET A 371 -9.21 20.11 -0.55
C MET A 371 -10.44 19.46 -1.20
N VAL A 372 -10.23 18.58 -2.20
CA VAL A 372 -11.33 17.84 -2.84
C VAL A 372 -12.07 16.97 -1.81
N VAL A 373 -11.33 16.27 -0.95
CA VAL A 373 -11.90 15.46 0.14
C VAL A 373 -12.66 16.32 1.13
N ALA A 374 -12.08 17.43 1.59
CA ALA A 374 -12.73 18.36 2.53
C ALA A 374 -14.07 18.88 1.99
N TYR A 375 -14.14 19.14 0.68
CA TYR A 375 -15.35 19.65 0.01
C TYR A 375 -16.36 18.55 -0.32
N ARG A 376 -15.92 17.43 -0.93
CA ARG A 376 -16.81 16.39 -1.49
C ARG A 376 -17.22 15.32 -0.49
N LEU A 377 -16.29 14.90 0.39
CA LEU A 377 -16.59 13.86 1.37
C LEU A 377 -17.52 14.44 2.46
N PHE A 378 -18.65 13.81 2.66
CA PHE A 378 -19.52 14.08 3.81
C PHE A 378 -19.22 13.08 4.94
N GLU A 379 -19.67 13.39 6.17
CA GLU A 379 -19.52 12.46 7.29
C GLU A 379 -20.36 11.21 7.05
N THR A 380 -19.72 10.05 7.05
CA THR A 380 -20.38 8.77 6.74
C THR A 380 -20.66 7.94 7.99
N HIS A 381 -20.06 8.29 9.13
CA HIS A 381 -20.27 7.55 10.38
C HIS A 381 -21.75 7.58 10.80
N PRO A 382 -22.40 6.39 10.99
CA PRO A 382 -23.85 6.32 11.25
C PRO A 382 -24.32 7.16 12.44
N GLY A 383 -23.54 7.20 13.53
CA GLY A 383 -23.87 7.98 14.74
C GLY A 383 -23.62 9.49 14.64
N LYS A 384 -23.07 10.00 13.50
CA LYS A 384 -22.70 11.42 13.31
C LYS A 384 -23.33 12.08 12.07
N ARG A 385 -24.05 11.31 11.27
CA ARG A 385 -24.77 11.81 10.08
C ARG A 385 -25.84 12.87 10.40
N THR A 386 -26.42 12.86 11.60
CA THR A 386 -27.53 13.73 11.99
C THR A 386 -27.12 15.13 12.44
N ALA A 387 -25.84 15.44 12.57
CA ALA A 387 -25.37 16.74 13.04
C ALA A 387 -25.02 17.73 11.92
N ALA A 388 -25.16 17.34 10.64
CA ALA A 388 -24.69 18.13 9.50
C ALA A 388 -25.69 18.23 8.33
N ALA A 389 -26.99 17.94 8.59
CA ALA A 389 -28.08 18.14 7.61
C ALA A 389 -28.82 19.47 7.87
#